data_e8815e1ed425877ef36cee50691c00df
#
_entry.id   e8815e1ed425877ef36cee50691c00df
#
_cell.length_a   1.000
_cell.length_b   1.000
_cell.length_c   1.000
_cell.angle_alpha   90.00
_cell.angle_beta   90.00
_cell.angle_gamma   90.00
#
_symmetry.space_group_name_H-M   'P 1'
#
loop_
_entity.id
_entity.type
_entity.pdbx_description
1 polymer ?
#
loop_
_entity_poly.entity_id
_entity_poly.type
_entity_poly.pdbx_seq_one_letter_code
_entity_poly.pdbx_strand_id
1 'polypeptide(L)'
;MGQQYSVVFAGDYGYIRQIETALKSLCYHNSGLKVYIFNQDIPQEWFRFLRPKLQEIGGDLIDCKLIGPQFQMNWSNKLPHINHMTFARYFIPDFVTEDKVLYLDSDLVVTGDLNDLFELDLGENYLAATRSCFGAGVGFNAGVLLINNQKWKSENIRQKLIELTEKEHENVAEGDQSILNMLFHDCYKDLDWNYNFQIGFDYGAAAHNHEFIFQISLNPLPVILHFLSQDKPWKQFSVGRLREVWWHYNLLEWSEIVKHWSEQGLCYTVEEYLPTFHCVNLTNSWNVEKIDYLIQKLPNVHFHLAAFTNMSGELVSLSRFHNVTLYPNTLPLLVEKLVEKSDLYLDVNHDRKMDMVYEYVKKYQKPMLTFDNTYFSGIPEERYVGICHHDIPDDMVEMIKNFMKGKS
;
A
#
# COMPACT_ATOMS: atom_id res chain seq x y z
N MET A 1 9.89 5.22 -32.87
CA MET A 1 10.17 5.30 -31.42
C MET A 1 8.82 5.40 -30.76
N GLY A 2 8.47 4.47 -29.86
CA GLY A 2 7.22 4.56 -29.12
C GLY A 2 7.20 5.81 -28.24
N GLN A 3 6.02 6.26 -27.88
CA GLN A 3 5.84 7.40 -26.96
C GLN A 3 6.50 7.04 -25.63
N GLN A 4 7.45 7.86 -25.16
CA GLN A 4 8.11 7.65 -23.88
C GLN A 4 7.31 8.36 -22.79
N TYR A 5 6.85 7.61 -21.79
CA TYR A 5 6.09 8.16 -20.67
C TYR A 5 7.01 8.73 -19.61
N SER A 6 6.56 9.79 -18.95
CA SER A 6 7.31 10.52 -17.94
C SER A 6 6.74 10.33 -16.56
N VAL A 7 7.63 10.03 -15.60
CA VAL A 7 7.28 9.85 -14.18
C VAL A 7 8.15 10.78 -13.33
N VAL A 8 7.56 11.39 -12.30
CA VAL A 8 8.25 12.26 -11.35
C VAL A 8 8.14 11.69 -9.95
N PHE A 9 9.27 11.60 -9.27
CA PHE A 9 9.36 11.41 -7.81
C PHE A 9 9.97 12.65 -7.17
N ALA A 10 9.61 12.91 -5.92
CA ALA A 10 10.22 13.98 -5.13
C ALA A 10 10.64 13.48 -3.74
N GLY A 11 11.81 13.93 -3.28
CA GLY A 11 12.29 13.64 -1.94
C GLY A 11 13.73 14.10 -1.73
N ASP A 12 14.16 14.03 -0.47
CA ASP A 12 15.51 14.33 -0.03
C ASP A 12 16.36 13.05 0.17
N TYR A 13 17.61 13.23 0.59
CA TYR A 13 18.50 12.12 0.88
C TYR A 13 17.96 11.14 1.93
N GLY A 14 17.18 11.65 2.90
CA GLY A 14 16.55 10.82 3.93
C GLY A 14 15.53 9.83 3.37
N TYR A 15 14.98 10.11 2.18
CA TYR A 15 14.01 9.27 1.48
C TYR A 15 14.58 8.49 0.29
N ILE A 16 15.90 8.51 0.08
CA ILE A 16 16.57 7.87 -1.07
C ILE A 16 16.22 6.37 -1.20
N ARG A 17 16.13 5.66 -0.07
CA ARG A 17 15.76 4.24 -0.03
C ARG A 17 14.32 4.00 -0.47
N GLN A 18 13.40 4.86 -0.05
CA GLN A 18 11.99 4.79 -0.41
C GLN A 18 11.79 5.08 -1.89
N ILE A 19 12.43 6.16 -2.38
CA ILE A 19 12.44 6.49 -3.81
C ILE A 19 12.98 5.32 -4.63
N GLU A 20 14.09 4.71 -4.21
CA GLU A 20 14.68 3.58 -4.93
C GLU A 20 13.77 2.34 -4.91
N THR A 21 13.08 2.08 -3.80
CA THR A 21 12.11 0.97 -3.71
C THR A 21 10.92 1.19 -4.66
N ALA A 22 10.34 2.39 -4.64
CA ALA A 22 9.27 2.76 -5.55
C ALA A 22 9.73 2.68 -7.02
N LEU A 23 10.92 3.17 -7.31
CA LEU A 23 11.53 3.12 -8.65
C LEU A 23 11.79 1.68 -9.13
N LYS A 24 12.29 0.80 -8.26
CA LYS A 24 12.47 -0.62 -8.57
C LYS A 24 11.14 -1.28 -8.92
N SER A 25 10.11 -1.06 -8.12
CA SER A 25 8.77 -1.60 -8.38
C SER A 25 8.21 -1.07 -9.70
N LEU A 26 8.35 0.21 -9.97
CA LEU A 26 7.93 0.83 -11.23
C LEU A 26 8.66 0.21 -12.43
N CYS A 27 9.99 0.13 -12.36
CA CYS A 27 10.83 -0.39 -13.45
C CYS A 27 10.70 -1.90 -13.64
N TYR A 28 10.26 -2.65 -12.67
CA TYR A 28 10.00 -4.08 -12.79
C TYR A 28 8.79 -4.36 -13.68
N HIS A 29 7.76 -3.53 -13.60
CA HIS A 29 6.51 -3.69 -14.36
C HIS A 29 6.42 -2.82 -15.61
N ASN A 30 7.29 -1.80 -15.73
CA ASN A 30 7.20 -0.81 -16.81
C ASN A 30 8.59 -0.47 -17.34
N SER A 31 8.79 -0.56 -18.64
CA SER A 31 10.07 -0.23 -19.30
C SER A 31 9.97 1.06 -20.14
N GLY A 32 11.11 1.57 -20.57
CA GLY A 32 11.15 2.72 -21.49
C GLY A 32 10.73 4.06 -20.87
N LEU A 33 10.69 4.16 -19.53
CA LEU A 33 10.23 5.35 -18.83
C LEU A 33 11.30 6.42 -18.71
N LYS A 34 10.90 7.68 -18.77
CA LYS A 34 11.72 8.85 -18.43
C LYS A 34 11.39 9.29 -17.02
N VAL A 35 12.31 9.05 -16.09
CA VAL A 35 12.08 9.28 -14.66
C VAL A 35 12.83 10.53 -14.20
N TYR A 36 12.10 11.46 -13.61
CA TYR A 36 12.62 12.70 -13.03
C TYR A 36 12.62 12.57 -11.51
N ILE A 37 13.77 12.85 -10.89
CA ILE A 37 13.89 12.88 -9.42
C ILE A 37 14.09 14.32 -8.97
N PHE A 38 13.04 14.88 -8.38
CA PHE A 38 13.10 16.21 -7.78
C PHE A 38 13.69 16.11 -6.38
N ASN A 39 14.86 16.75 -6.20
CA ASN A 39 15.58 16.67 -4.94
C ASN A 39 16.48 17.89 -4.71
N GLN A 40 17.01 18.00 -3.47
CA GLN A 40 17.97 19.06 -3.13
C GLN A 40 19.35 18.52 -2.84
N ASP A 41 19.47 17.29 -2.29
CA ASP A 41 20.69 16.79 -1.63
C ASP A 41 21.05 15.33 -1.97
N ILE A 42 20.29 14.65 -2.86
CA ILE A 42 20.65 13.29 -3.28
C ILE A 42 22.01 13.32 -4.03
N PRO A 43 23.00 12.49 -3.63
CA PRO A 43 24.33 12.49 -4.25
C PRO A 43 24.31 12.08 -5.72
N GLN A 44 25.22 12.68 -6.52
CA GLN A 44 25.38 12.36 -7.95
C GLN A 44 25.77 10.90 -8.20
N GLU A 45 26.44 10.28 -7.23
CA GLU A 45 26.87 8.88 -7.29
C GLU A 45 25.68 7.94 -7.40
N TRP A 46 24.58 8.24 -6.72
CA TRP A 46 23.32 7.47 -6.82
C TRP A 46 22.75 7.52 -8.24
N PHE A 47 22.71 8.70 -8.87
CA PHE A 47 22.26 8.85 -10.26
C PHE A 47 23.22 8.16 -11.25
N ARG A 48 24.52 8.26 -11.03
CA ARG A 48 25.52 7.57 -11.87
C ARG A 48 25.41 6.05 -11.80
N PHE A 49 25.03 5.53 -10.65
CA PHE A 49 24.82 4.10 -10.47
C PHE A 49 23.52 3.61 -11.13
N LEU A 50 22.43 4.36 -11.01
CA LEU A 50 21.10 3.91 -11.46
C LEU A 50 20.80 4.23 -12.93
N ARG A 51 21.27 5.36 -13.45
CA ARG A 51 20.95 5.76 -14.83
C ARG A 51 21.29 4.68 -15.87
N PRO A 52 22.46 4.03 -15.86
CA PRO A 52 22.75 2.95 -16.78
C PRO A 52 21.75 1.80 -16.71
N LYS A 53 21.26 1.48 -15.52
CA LYS A 53 20.25 0.40 -15.31
C LYS A 53 18.92 0.72 -15.99
N LEU A 54 18.47 1.96 -15.85
CA LEU A 54 17.26 2.41 -16.54
C LEU A 54 17.47 2.44 -18.06
N GLN A 55 18.65 2.84 -18.54
CA GLN A 55 18.96 2.85 -19.97
C GLN A 55 18.99 1.43 -20.57
N GLU A 56 19.44 0.43 -19.82
CA GLU A 56 19.41 -0.97 -20.25
C GLU A 56 17.97 -1.48 -20.49
N ILE A 57 16.98 -0.90 -19.80
CA ILE A 57 15.54 -1.20 -20.01
C ILE A 57 14.82 -0.15 -20.87
N GLY A 58 15.57 0.64 -21.64
CA GLY A 58 15.04 1.62 -22.60
C GLY A 58 14.59 2.96 -22.00
N GLY A 59 14.78 3.16 -20.70
CA GLY A 59 14.41 4.38 -19.96
C GLY A 59 15.55 5.38 -19.77
N ASP A 60 15.31 6.42 -18.96
CA ASP A 60 16.33 7.36 -18.48
C ASP A 60 16.01 7.88 -17.09
N LEU A 61 17.04 8.34 -16.36
CA LEU A 61 16.93 8.90 -15.01
C LEU A 61 17.53 10.32 -14.97
N ILE A 62 16.69 11.29 -14.61
CA ILE A 62 17.03 12.72 -14.66
C ILE A 62 17.09 13.29 -13.25
N ASP A 63 18.24 13.84 -12.89
CA ASP A 63 18.44 14.58 -11.64
C ASP A 63 17.95 16.02 -11.79
N CYS A 64 16.88 16.36 -11.06
CA CYS A 64 16.28 17.70 -11.03
C CYS A 64 16.58 18.36 -9.67
N LYS A 65 17.67 19.08 -9.57
CA LYS A 65 18.04 19.81 -8.35
C LYS A 65 17.19 21.04 -8.14
N LEU A 66 16.37 21.03 -7.09
CA LEU A 66 15.57 22.17 -6.66
C LEU A 66 16.39 23.08 -5.72
N ILE A 67 17.44 23.71 -6.28
CA ILE A 67 18.36 24.58 -5.55
C ILE A 67 18.23 26.01 -6.07
N GLY A 68 18.13 26.97 -5.17
CA GLY A 68 18.04 28.37 -5.49
C GLY A 68 16.81 29.05 -4.91
N PRO A 69 16.78 30.40 -4.90
CA PRO A 69 15.70 31.16 -4.23
C PRO A 69 14.32 30.93 -4.83
N GLN A 70 14.23 30.57 -6.12
CA GLN A 70 12.97 30.29 -6.81
C GLN A 70 12.32 28.95 -6.37
N PHE A 71 13.07 28.09 -5.69
CA PHE A 71 12.60 26.81 -5.17
C PHE A 71 12.50 26.80 -3.64
N GLN A 72 12.40 27.98 -3.01
CA GLN A 72 12.17 28.05 -1.57
C GLN A 72 10.76 27.52 -1.26
N MET A 73 10.70 26.48 -0.44
CA MET A 73 9.48 25.77 0.00
C MET A 73 9.37 25.85 1.54
N ASN A 74 9.58 27.03 2.11
CA ASN A 74 9.64 27.26 3.55
C ASN A 74 8.22 27.37 4.19
N TRP A 75 7.25 26.73 3.57
CA TRP A 75 5.89 26.70 4.09
C TRP A 75 5.77 25.66 5.22
N SER A 76 5.01 26.01 6.25
CA SER A 76 4.80 25.12 7.38
C SER A 76 3.88 23.96 7.00
N ASN A 77 4.23 22.76 7.47
CA ASN A 77 3.34 21.60 7.49
C ASN A 77 2.93 21.30 8.93
N LYS A 78 1.63 21.13 9.19
CA LYS A 78 1.14 20.75 10.52
C LYS A 78 1.42 19.30 10.87
N LEU A 79 1.68 18.46 9.86
CA LEU A 79 1.99 17.05 10.04
C LEU A 79 3.52 16.86 10.09
N PRO A 80 4.08 16.45 11.24
CA PRO A 80 5.54 16.39 11.45
C PRO A 80 6.29 15.42 10.53
N HIS A 81 5.60 14.49 9.91
CA HIS A 81 6.18 13.51 8.99
C HIS A 81 6.17 13.95 7.52
N ILE A 82 5.55 15.09 7.21
CA ILE A 82 5.54 15.68 5.87
C ILE A 82 6.61 16.76 5.82
N ASN A 83 7.62 16.57 4.99
CA ASN A 83 8.66 17.56 4.80
C ASN A 83 8.32 18.54 3.65
N HIS A 84 9.13 19.57 3.48
CA HIS A 84 8.93 20.61 2.47
C HIS A 84 9.00 20.08 1.02
N MET A 85 9.62 18.93 0.79
CA MET A 85 9.72 18.32 -0.54
C MET A 85 8.35 17.90 -1.11
N THR A 86 7.31 17.83 -0.29
CA THR A 86 5.94 17.61 -0.77
C THR A 86 5.48 18.70 -1.76
N PHE A 87 5.98 19.95 -1.64
CA PHE A 87 5.68 21.03 -2.57
C PHE A 87 6.48 20.97 -3.87
N ALA A 88 7.45 20.07 -4.00
CA ALA A 88 8.30 19.95 -5.18
C ALA A 88 7.50 19.68 -6.47
N ARG A 89 6.34 19.03 -6.37
CA ARG A 89 5.45 18.74 -7.51
C ARG A 89 4.92 20.01 -8.19
N TYR A 90 4.93 21.16 -7.52
CA TYR A 90 4.52 22.45 -8.14
C TYR A 90 5.47 22.87 -9.27
N PHE A 91 6.72 22.41 -9.24
CA PHE A 91 7.75 22.76 -10.21
C PHE A 91 7.83 21.79 -11.40
N ILE A 92 6.90 20.84 -11.52
CA ILE A 92 6.83 19.92 -12.66
C ILE A 92 6.86 20.66 -14.00
N PRO A 93 6.10 21.76 -14.20
CA PRO A 93 6.12 22.50 -15.47
C PRO A 93 7.49 23.07 -15.86
N ASP A 94 8.39 23.29 -14.90
CA ASP A 94 9.70 23.90 -15.16
C ASP A 94 10.73 22.88 -15.68
N PHE A 95 10.60 21.60 -15.33
CA PHE A 95 11.58 20.56 -15.62
C PHE A 95 11.08 19.53 -16.64
N VAL A 96 9.80 19.21 -16.63
CA VAL A 96 9.22 18.16 -17.47
C VAL A 96 8.75 18.78 -18.78
N THR A 97 9.26 18.27 -19.90
CA THR A 97 8.94 18.78 -21.22
C THR A 97 7.67 18.19 -21.81
N GLU A 98 7.34 16.98 -21.42
CA GLU A 98 6.22 16.20 -21.92
C GLU A 98 4.86 16.82 -21.49
N ASP A 99 3.86 16.65 -22.34
CA ASP A 99 2.52 17.25 -22.16
C ASP A 99 1.73 16.57 -21.03
N LYS A 100 2.02 15.31 -20.76
CA LYS A 100 1.41 14.51 -19.69
C LYS A 100 2.50 13.86 -18.83
N VAL A 101 2.32 13.83 -17.52
CA VAL A 101 3.30 13.29 -16.59
C VAL A 101 2.62 12.65 -15.38
N LEU A 102 3.15 11.52 -14.95
CA LEU A 102 2.71 10.85 -13.73
C LEU A 102 3.60 11.26 -12.55
N TYR A 103 3.03 11.88 -11.54
CA TYR A 103 3.70 12.10 -10.26
C TYR A 103 3.38 10.96 -9.30
N LEU A 104 4.39 10.46 -8.61
CA LEU A 104 4.29 9.40 -7.61
C LEU A 104 5.01 9.82 -6.32
N ASP A 105 4.35 9.65 -5.19
CA ASP A 105 5.00 9.74 -3.88
C ASP A 105 6.00 8.58 -3.70
N SER A 106 6.94 8.72 -2.77
CA SER A 106 8.01 7.73 -2.54
C SER A 106 7.64 6.62 -1.55
N ASP A 107 6.48 6.70 -0.93
CA ASP A 107 5.96 5.73 0.04
C ASP A 107 4.89 4.78 -0.56
N LEU A 108 5.07 4.47 -1.83
CA LEU A 108 4.25 3.55 -2.59
C LEU A 108 5.08 2.48 -3.30
N VAL A 109 4.42 1.46 -3.85
CA VAL A 109 5.00 0.52 -4.81
C VAL A 109 4.02 0.27 -5.96
N VAL A 110 4.58 0.12 -7.16
CA VAL A 110 3.86 -0.25 -8.38
C VAL A 110 3.93 -1.76 -8.54
N THR A 111 2.79 -2.41 -8.72
CA THR A 111 2.67 -3.88 -8.78
C THR A 111 2.14 -4.37 -10.14
N GLY A 112 1.96 -3.46 -11.08
CA GLY A 112 1.43 -3.78 -12.41
C GLY A 112 1.81 -2.77 -13.48
N ASP A 113 1.32 -3.03 -14.67
CA ASP A 113 1.51 -2.17 -15.83
C ASP A 113 0.72 -0.88 -15.72
N LEU A 114 1.29 0.24 -16.14
CA LEU A 114 0.70 1.57 -16.09
C LEU A 114 0.28 2.11 -17.47
N ASN A 115 0.30 1.31 -18.53
CA ASN A 115 -0.03 1.78 -19.88
C ASN A 115 -1.42 2.41 -19.96
N ASP A 116 -2.45 1.76 -19.38
CA ASP A 116 -3.82 2.28 -19.37
C ASP A 116 -3.91 3.64 -18.65
N LEU A 117 -3.13 3.83 -17.58
CA LEU A 117 -3.05 5.09 -16.86
C LEU A 117 -2.37 6.17 -17.71
N PHE A 118 -1.26 5.84 -18.36
CA PHE A 118 -0.56 6.78 -19.25
C PHE A 118 -1.39 7.18 -20.47
N GLU A 119 -2.18 6.25 -21.03
CA GLU A 119 -3.06 6.51 -22.18
C GLU A 119 -4.35 7.23 -21.80
N LEU A 120 -4.66 7.36 -20.51
CA LEU A 120 -5.89 8.00 -20.07
C LEU A 120 -6.03 9.42 -20.63
N ASP A 121 -7.13 9.67 -21.32
CA ASP A 121 -7.50 11.02 -21.76
C ASP A 121 -7.99 11.85 -20.58
N LEU A 122 -7.31 12.95 -20.30
CA LEU A 122 -7.68 13.89 -19.23
C LEU A 122 -8.81 14.85 -19.63
N GLY A 123 -9.12 14.96 -20.93
CA GLY A 123 -10.08 15.94 -21.43
C GLY A 123 -9.75 17.36 -20.95
N GLU A 124 -10.74 18.06 -20.41
CA GLU A 124 -10.57 19.42 -19.86
C GLU A 124 -9.98 19.45 -18.43
N ASN A 125 -9.69 18.31 -17.82
CA ASN A 125 -9.19 18.28 -16.47
C ASN A 125 -7.70 18.63 -16.38
N TYR A 126 -7.29 19.18 -15.25
CA TYR A 126 -5.90 19.56 -14.96
C TYR A 126 -5.06 18.37 -14.50
N LEU A 127 -5.72 17.37 -13.93
CA LEU A 127 -5.10 16.13 -13.47
C LEU A 127 -6.14 15.02 -13.32
N ALA A 128 -5.66 13.79 -13.17
CA ALA A 128 -6.47 12.68 -12.66
C ALA A 128 -5.84 12.16 -11.35
N ALA A 129 -6.69 11.80 -10.39
CA ALA A 129 -6.29 11.32 -9.08
C ALA A 129 -7.39 10.44 -8.46
N THR A 130 -7.02 9.60 -7.51
CA THR A 130 -7.97 8.79 -6.74
C THR A 130 -8.50 9.58 -5.56
N ARG A 131 -9.78 9.42 -5.24
CA ARG A 131 -10.38 10.04 -4.05
C ARG A 131 -9.60 9.72 -2.78
N SER A 132 -9.51 10.70 -1.90
CA SER A 132 -8.88 10.49 -0.60
C SER A 132 -9.73 9.57 0.27
N CYS A 133 -9.10 8.58 0.93
CA CYS A 133 -9.75 7.79 1.98
C CYS A 133 -9.89 8.57 3.30
N PHE A 134 -9.32 9.77 3.37
CA PHE A 134 -9.43 10.67 4.51
C PHE A 134 -10.62 11.64 4.39
N GLY A 135 -11.13 12.03 5.53
CA GLY A 135 -12.22 12.98 5.63
C GLY A 135 -13.53 12.42 5.09
N ALA A 136 -14.51 13.27 4.85
CA ALA A 136 -15.84 12.93 4.34
C ALA A 136 -15.84 12.49 2.84
N GLY A 137 -14.73 12.04 2.31
CA GLY A 137 -14.59 11.68 0.89
C GLY A 137 -14.59 12.89 -0.05
N VAL A 138 -14.29 14.07 0.48
CA VAL A 138 -14.19 15.30 -0.30
C VAL A 138 -12.74 15.47 -0.77
N GLY A 139 -12.54 15.49 -2.08
CA GLY A 139 -11.24 15.68 -2.70
C GLY A 139 -10.48 14.40 -2.98
N PHE A 140 -9.25 14.55 -3.46
CA PHE A 140 -8.38 13.47 -3.91
C PHE A 140 -7.11 13.37 -3.05
N ASN A 141 -6.51 12.18 -3.07
CA ASN A 141 -5.17 11.96 -2.51
C ASN A 141 -4.10 12.38 -3.53
N ALA A 142 -3.13 13.17 -3.07
CA ALA A 142 -2.12 13.77 -3.94
C ALA A 142 -0.90 12.87 -4.23
N GLY A 143 -0.84 11.65 -3.70
CA GLY A 143 0.33 10.78 -3.87
C GLY A 143 0.46 10.10 -5.23
N VAL A 144 -0.63 10.06 -6.01
CA VAL A 144 -0.63 9.60 -7.41
C VAL A 144 -1.42 10.60 -8.24
N LEU A 145 -0.72 11.34 -9.12
CA LEU A 145 -1.33 12.37 -9.96
C LEU A 145 -0.90 12.16 -11.42
N LEU A 146 -1.84 11.89 -12.30
CA LEU A 146 -1.60 12.01 -13.74
C LEU A 146 -1.92 13.46 -14.13
N ILE A 147 -0.90 14.24 -14.48
CA ILE A 147 -0.97 15.69 -14.64
C ILE A 147 -1.01 16.06 -16.13
N ASN A 148 -1.94 16.93 -16.51
CA ASN A 148 -1.93 17.65 -17.79
C ASN A 148 -0.89 18.79 -17.72
N ASN A 149 0.37 18.44 -17.98
CA ASN A 149 1.49 19.37 -17.87
C ASN A 149 1.43 20.50 -18.89
N GLN A 150 0.88 20.23 -20.10
CA GLN A 150 0.63 21.26 -21.11
C GLN A 150 -0.31 22.35 -20.55
N LYS A 151 -1.43 21.93 -19.93
CA LYS A 151 -2.40 22.85 -19.35
C LYS A 151 -1.81 23.56 -18.12
N TRP A 152 -1.02 22.86 -17.29
CA TRP A 152 -0.34 23.47 -16.16
C TRP A 152 0.64 24.58 -16.59
N LYS A 153 1.36 24.39 -17.68
CA LYS A 153 2.25 25.39 -18.29
C LYS A 153 1.47 26.58 -18.84
N SER A 154 0.48 26.30 -19.72
CA SER A 154 -0.25 27.33 -20.45
C SER A 154 -1.05 28.26 -19.52
N GLU A 155 -1.51 27.75 -18.39
CA GLU A 155 -2.32 28.48 -17.41
C GLU A 155 -1.54 28.95 -16.18
N ASN A 156 -0.21 28.77 -16.19
CA ASN A 156 0.68 29.18 -15.11
C ASN A 156 0.28 28.63 -13.73
N ILE A 157 -0.08 27.34 -13.69
CA ILE A 157 -0.59 26.67 -12.47
C ILE A 157 0.42 26.70 -11.33
N ARG A 158 1.71 26.58 -11.61
CA ARG A 158 2.76 26.73 -10.61
C ARG A 158 2.59 28.00 -9.79
N GLN A 159 2.41 29.15 -10.45
CA GLN A 159 2.28 30.42 -9.78
C GLN A 159 1.00 30.49 -8.93
N LYS A 160 -0.11 29.97 -9.46
CA LYS A 160 -1.39 29.90 -8.71
C LYS A 160 -1.26 29.05 -7.45
N LEU A 161 -0.54 27.90 -7.52
CA LEU A 161 -0.28 27.03 -6.37
C LEU A 161 0.60 27.72 -5.32
N ILE A 162 1.65 28.42 -5.74
CA ILE A 162 2.54 29.16 -4.84
C ILE A 162 1.74 30.27 -4.11
N GLU A 163 1.02 31.12 -4.83
CA GLU A 163 0.21 32.20 -4.25
C GLU A 163 -0.85 31.67 -3.27
N LEU A 164 -1.52 30.56 -3.63
CA LEU A 164 -2.50 29.93 -2.75
C LEU A 164 -1.83 29.33 -1.50
N THR A 165 -0.66 28.71 -1.66
CA THR A 165 0.10 28.17 -0.54
C THR A 165 0.57 29.29 0.41
N GLU A 166 1.13 30.39 -0.10
CA GLU A 166 1.53 31.54 0.71
C GLU A 166 0.39 32.08 1.56
N LYS A 167 -0.82 32.05 1.00
CA LYS A 167 -2.02 32.53 1.70
C LYS A 167 -2.58 31.56 2.72
N GLU A 168 -2.54 30.24 2.43
CA GLU A 168 -3.36 29.26 3.15
C GLU A 168 -2.54 28.19 3.92
N HIS A 169 -1.20 28.12 3.77
CA HIS A 169 -0.40 27.02 4.36
C HIS A 169 -0.54 26.89 5.89
N GLU A 170 -0.81 27.98 6.60
CA GLU A 170 -1.06 27.97 8.04
C GLU A 170 -2.46 27.46 8.42
N ASN A 171 -3.40 27.51 7.48
CA ASN A 171 -4.82 27.17 7.70
C ASN A 171 -5.13 25.71 7.31
N VAL A 172 -4.30 25.11 6.45
CA VAL A 172 -4.53 23.74 5.95
C VAL A 172 -3.93 22.67 6.86
N ALA A 173 -4.50 21.46 6.80
CA ALA A 173 -4.07 20.33 7.64
C ALA A 173 -3.05 19.42 6.94
N GLU A 174 -3.20 19.19 5.64
CA GLU A 174 -2.50 18.18 4.86
C GLU A 174 -1.50 18.77 3.85
N GLY A 175 -0.95 19.96 4.17
CA GLY A 175 0.07 20.60 3.35
C GLY A 175 -0.37 20.83 1.90
N ASP A 176 0.43 20.35 0.96
CA ASP A 176 0.20 20.49 -0.48
C ASP A 176 -1.06 19.78 -0.98
N GLN A 177 -1.46 18.66 -0.38
CA GLN A 177 -2.69 17.96 -0.74
C GLN A 177 -3.92 18.87 -0.55
N SER A 178 -4.00 19.57 0.55
CA SER A 178 -5.10 20.52 0.79
C SER A 178 -5.10 21.66 -0.23
N ILE A 179 -3.92 22.19 -0.58
CA ILE A 179 -3.77 23.28 -1.56
C ILE A 179 -4.20 22.82 -2.97
N LEU A 180 -3.75 21.62 -3.37
CA LEU A 180 -4.14 21.03 -4.65
C LEU A 180 -5.66 20.80 -4.72
N ASN A 181 -6.27 20.32 -3.64
CA ASN A 181 -7.71 20.13 -3.56
C ASN A 181 -8.47 21.47 -3.59
N MET A 182 -7.97 22.53 -2.95
CA MET A 182 -8.57 23.85 -3.05
C MET A 182 -8.60 24.37 -4.50
N LEU A 183 -7.57 24.06 -5.28
CA LEU A 183 -7.47 24.53 -6.66
C LEU A 183 -8.20 23.62 -7.66
N PHE A 184 -8.25 22.31 -7.44
CA PHE A 184 -8.63 21.34 -8.47
C PHE A 184 -9.82 20.46 -8.13
N HIS A 185 -10.44 20.56 -6.95
CA HIS A 185 -11.47 19.59 -6.52
C HIS A 185 -12.66 19.45 -7.49
N ASP A 186 -12.99 20.50 -8.26
CA ASP A 186 -14.07 20.49 -9.26
C ASP A 186 -13.59 20.18 -10.70
N CYS A 187 -12.28 20.04 -10.91
CA CYS A 187 -11.67 19.94 -12.24
C CYS A 187 -10.54 18.90 -12.31
N TYR A 188 -10.66 17.83 -11.55
CA TYR A 188 -9.86 16.61 -11.70
C TYR A 188 -10.71 15.46 -12.24
N LYS A 189 -10.05 14.50 -12.89
CA LYS A 189 -10.67 13.24 -13.32
C LYS A 189 -10.48 12.19 -12.24
N ASP A 190 -11.57 11.53 -11.83
CA ASP A 190 -11.52 10.47 -10.82
C ASP A 190 -10.84 9.23 -11.40
N LEU A 191 -9.81 8.72 -10.72
CA LEU A 191 -9.15 7.47 -11.02
C LEU A 191 -9.73 6.34 -10.18
N ASP A 192 -9.77 5.15 -10.75
CA ASP A 192 -10.06 3.94 -10.01
C ASP A 192 -9.08 3.78 -8.84
N TRP A 193 -9.58 3.32 -7.69
CA TRP A 193 -8.79 3.10 -6.49
C TRP A 193 -7.62 2.12 -6.70
N ASN A 194 -7.67 1.28 -7.73
CA ASN A 194 -6.61 0.39 -8.16
C ASN A 194 -5.27 1.12 -8.46
N TYR A 195 -5.35 2.37 -8.90
CA TYR A 195 -4.18 3.22 -9.18
C TYR A 195 -3.68 4.04 -7.97
N ASN A 196 -4.32 3.93 -6.82
CA ASN A 196 -3.84 4.52 -5.56
C ASN A 196 -4.55 3.83 -4.39
N PHE A 197 -4.22 2.57 -4.15
CA PHE A 197 -4.77 1.79 -3.06
C PHE A 197 -4.16 2.22 -1.73
N GLN A 198 -4.91 3.02 -0.98
CA GLN A 198 -4.47 3.73 0.21
C GLN A 198 -4.51 2.81 1.43
N ILE A 199 -3.34 2.53 2.01
CA ILE A 199 -3.14 1.60 3.13
C ILE A 199 -2.80 2.38 4.41
N GLY A 200 -3.37 1.95 5.54
CA GLY A 200 -3.00 2.42 6.87
C GLY A 200 -4.00 3.34 7.55
N PHE A 201 -5.15 3.59 6.92
CA PHE A 201 -6.25 4.37 7.48
C PHE A 201 -7.58 3.64 7.48
N ASP A 202 -7.54 2.33 7.64
CA ASP A 202 -8.71 1.44 7.55
C ASP A 202 -9.84 1.88 8.48
N TYR A 203 -9.52 2.37 9.68
CA TYR A 203 -10.53 2.90 10.60
C TYR A 203 -11.23 4.16 10.04
N GLY A 204 -10.46 5.13 9.55
CA GLY A 204 -11.02 6.37 8.99
C GLY A 204 -11.85 6.08 7.75
N ALA A 205 -11.37 5.19 6.90
CA ALA A 205 -12.09 4.78 5.70
C ALA A 205 -13.40 4.05 6.02
N ALA A 206 -13.43 3.18 7.06
CA ALA A 206 -14.67 2.56 7.53
C ALA A 206 -15.67 3.59 8.05
N ALA A 207 -15.20 4.56 8.83
CA ALA A 207 -16.04 5.63 9.35
C ALA A 207 -16.68 6.48 8.24
N HIS A 208 -16.06 6.52 7.06
CA HIS A 208 -16.55 7.23 5.88
C HIS A 208 -17.13 6.31 4.78
N ASN A 209 -17.41 5.04 5.11
CA ASN A 209 -17.97 4.04 4.20
C ASN A 209 -17.13 3.76 2.93
N HIS A 210 -15.81 3.90 3.00
CA HIS A 210 -14.90 3.53 1.91
C HIS A 210 -14.59 2.04 1.95
N GLU A 211 -15.55 1.20 1.61
CA GLU A 211 -15.47 -0.25 1.77
C GLU A 211 -14.37 -0.93 0.94
N PHE A 212 -13.98 -0.35 -0.19
CA PHE A 212 -12.97 -0.94 -1.09
C PHE A 212 -11.63 -1.19 -0.41
N ILE A 213 -11.24 -0.39 0.59
CA ILE A 213 -9.98 -0.56 1.30
C ILE A 213 -9.97 -1.79 2.22
N PHE A 214 -11.14 -2.38 2.50
CA PHE A 214 -11.25 -3.62 3.28
C PHE A 214 -11.11 -4.89 2.45
N GLN A 215 -10.83 -4.78 1.17
CA GLN A 215 -10.46 -5.95 0.39
C GLN A 215 -9.14 -6.49 0.91
N ILE A 216 -9.14 -7.75 1.34
CA ILE A 216 -7.99 -8.41 1.97
C ILE A 216 -7.39 -9.50 1.10
N SER A 217 -8.19 -10.14 0.30
CA SER A 217 -7.73 -11.15 -0.66
C SER A 217 -7.53 -10.46 -2.01
N LEU A 218 -6.36 -9.84 -2.17
CA LEU A 218 -6.02 -9.05 -3.34
C LEU A 218 -5.22 -9.91 -4.33
N ASN A 219 -5.93 -10.58 -5.20
CA ASN A 219 -5.34 -11.30 -6.33
C ASN A 219 -6.22 -11.06 -7.57
N PRO A 220 -5.77 -10.28 -8.56
CA PRO A 220 -4.49 -9.55 -8.58
C PRO A 220 -4.43 -8.41 -7.55
N LEU A 221 -3.19 -7.99 -7.22
CA LEU A 221 -2.97 -6.80 -6.41
C LEU A 221 -3.47 -5.54 -7.13
N PRO A 222 -3.90 -4.50 -6.39
CA PRO A 222 -4.05 -3.16 -6.96
C PRO A 222 -2.75 -2.69 -7.61
N VAL A 223 -2.84 -1.99 -8.74
CA VAL A 223 -1.67 -1.59 -9.54
C VAL A 223 -0.70 -0.68 -8.79
N ILE A 224 -1.19 0.15 -7.87
CA ILE A 224 -0.35 0.98 -7.00
C ILE A 224 -0.82 0.83 -5.56
N LEU A 225 0.08 0.36 -4.70
CA LEU A 225 -0.11 0.28 -3.24
C LEU A 225 0.56 1.49 -2.58
N HIS A 226 -0.20 2.31 -1.86
CA HIS A 226 0.28 3.53 -1.23
C HIS A 226 0.15 3.45 0.31
N PHE A 227 1.26 3.50 1.01
CA PHE A 227 1.36 3.32 2.47
C PHE A 227 1.28 4.67 3.20
N LEU A 228 0.07 5.17 3.41
CA LEU A 228 -0.18 6.55 3.88
C LEU A 228 0.13 6.81 5.35
N SER A 229 -0.11 5.84 6.23
CA SER A 229 -0.02 6.09 7.68
C SER A 229 1.41 6.31 8.19
N GLN A 230 1.53 6.73 9.44
CA GLN A 230 2.83 6.77 10.12
C GLN A 230 3.43 5.37 10.34
N ASP A 231 2.60 4.32 10.28
CA ASP A 231 3.04 2.93 10.32
C ASP A 231 3.52 2.48 8.93
N LYS A 232 4.72 2.94 8.57
CA LYS A 232 5.33 2.65 7.27
C LYS A 232 5.90 1.22 7.21
N PRO A 233 5.84 0.53 6.04
CA PRO A 233 6.28 -0.86 5.88
C PRO A 233 7.75 -1.09 6.24
N TRP A 234 8.60 -0.07 6.15
CA TRP A 234 10.04 -0.14 6.51
C TRP A 234 10.34 0.04 7.99
N LYS A 235 9.33 0.32 8.81
CA LYS A 235 9.51 0.38 10.26
C LYS A 235 9.60 -1.02 10.86
N GLN A 236 10.42 -1.16 11.90
CA GLN A 236 10.70 -2.45 12.55
C GLN A 236 9.44 -3.15 13.05
N PHE A 237 8.51 -2.41 13.63
CA PHE A 237 7.29 -2.93 14.24
C PHE A 237 6.03 -2.54 13.46
N SER A 238 6.14 -2.39 12.13
CA SER A 238 4.97 -2.13 11.31
C SER A 238 3.97 -3.29 11.41
N VAL A 239 2.71 -2.94 11.64
CA VAL A 239 1.57 -3.87 11.62
C VAL A 239 0.73 -3.69 10.34
N GLY A 240 1.17 -2.83 9.43
CA GLY A 240 0.49 -2.54 8.17
C GLY A 240 0.37 -3.78 7.28
N ARG A 241 -0.81 -3.95 6.68
CA ARG A 241 -1.01 -5.03 5.69
C ARG A 241 -0.20 -4.76 4.42
N LEU A 242 0.15 -5.82 3.68
CA LEU A 242 0.92 -5.77 2.43
C LEU A 242 2.34 -5.16 2.57
N ARG A 243 2.86 -5.06 3.80
CA ARG A 243 4.23 -4.59 4.05
C ARG A 243 5.27 -5.47 3.36
N GLU A 244 5.00 -6.76 3.23
CA GLU A 244 5.83 -7.74 2.53
C GLU A 244 6.04 -7.39 1.06
N VAL A 245 5.04 -6.78 0.41
CA VAL A 245 5.14 -6.33 -0.99
C VAL A 245 6.17 -5.22 -1.12
N TRP A 246 6.18 -4.26 -0.19
CA TRP A 246 7.20 -3.21 -0.17
C TRP A 246 8.60 -3.80 0.03
N TRP A 247 8.74 -4.77 0.96
CA TRP A 247 10.02 -5.43 1.22
C TRP A 247 10.49 -6.28 0.05
N HIS A 248 9.59 -6.90 -0.71
CA HIS A 248 9.94 -7.61 -1.93
C HIS A 248 10.70 -6.69 -2.90
N TYR A 249 10.14 -5.53 -3.25
CA TYR A 249 10.82 -4.58 -4.15
C TYR A 249 12.03 -3.91 -3.51
N ASN A 250 12.04 -3.69 -2.21
CA ASN A 250 13.21 -3.13 -1.53
C ASN A 250 14.42 -4.05 -1.62
N LEU A 251 14.22 -5.36 -1.50
CA LEU A 251 15.28 -6.37 -1.56
C LEU A 251 15.64 -6.79 -3.00
N LEU A 252 14.80 -6.48 -3.98
CA LEU A 252 15.06 -6.78 -5.38
C LEU A 252 16.35 -6.07 -5.86
N GLU A 253 17.18 -6.80 -6.58
CA GLU A 253 18.41 -6.23 -7.15
C GLU A 253 18.15 -5.63 -8.53
N TRP A 254 18.85 -4.54 -8.87
CA TRP A 254 18.74 -3.91 -10.20
C TRP A 254 19.11 -4.84 -11.35
N SER A 255 20.05 -5.76 -11.11
CA SER A 255 20.42 -6.79 -12.08
C SER A 255 19.27 -7.74 -12.41
N GLU A 256 18.38 -7.99 -11.46
CA GLU A 256 17.19 -8.84 -11.67
C GLU A 256 16.15 -8.09 -12.53
N ILE A 257 15.98 -6.78 -12.30
CA ILE A 257 15.11 -5.95 -13.12
C ILE A 257 15.58 -5.87 -14.57
N VAL A 258 16.87 -5.64 -14.78
CA VAL A 258 17.47 -5.61 -16.12
C VAL A 258 17.34 -6.98 -16.81
N LYS A 259 17.60 -8.05 -16.09
CA LYS A 259 17.47 -9.43 -16.58
C LYS A 259 16.01 -9.75 -16.96
N HIS A 260 15.04 -9.33 -16.16
CA HIS A 260 13.62 -9.50 -16.43
C HIS A 260 13.22 -8.97 -17.82
N TRP A 261 13.72 -7.81 -18.20
CA TRP A 261 13.42 -7.22 -19.51
C TRP A 261 14.27 -7.79 -20.67
N SER A 262 15.45 -8.33 -20.37
CA SER A 262 16.34 -8.92 -21.38
C SER A 262 16.03 -10.39 -21.69
N GLU A 263 15.51 -11.13 -20.72
CA GLU A 263 15.14 -12.53 -20.84
C GLU A 263 13.62 -12.69 -20.75
N GLN A 264 12.90 -12.63 -21.86
CA GLN A 264 11.46 -12.88 -21.89
C GLN A 264 11.15 -14.24 -21.27
N GLY A 265 10.59 -14.26 -20.05
CA GLY A 265 10.00 -15.44 -19.45
C GLY A 265 10.50 -15.92 -18.10
N LEU A 266 11.38 -15.19 -17.39
CA LEU A 266 11.81 -15.54 -16.02
C LEU A 266 11.24 -14.57 -14.97
N CYS A 267 10.01 -14.13 -15.15
CA CYS A 267 9.34 -13.26 -14.21
C CYS A 267 8.56 -14.07 -13.18
N TYR A 268 8.99 -14.01 -11.93
CA TYR A 268 8.10 -14.29 -10.81
C TYR A 268 7.30 -13.03 -10.53
N THR A 269 5.99 -13.08 -10.66
CA THR A 269 5.14 -11.96 -10.23
C THR A 269 5.13 -11.89 -8.71
N VAL A 270 4.90 -10.72 -8.13
CA VAL A 270 4.84 -10.58 -6.67
C VAL A 270 3.73 -11.46 -6.09
N GLU A 271 2.69 -11.75 -6.84
CA GLU A 271 1.58 -12.64 -6.49
C GLU A 271 2.04 -14.07 -6.18
N GLU A 272 3.12 -14.55 -6.79
CA GLU A 272 3.68 -15.88 -6.51
C GLU A 272 4.27 -15.99 -5.09
N TYR A 273 4.62 -14.86 -4.48
CA TYR A 273 5.09 -14.77 -3.11
C TYR A 273 3.97 -14.54 -2.10
N LEU A 274 2.77 -14.18 -2.57
CA LEU A 274 1.66 -13.92 -1.67
C LEU A 274 0.98 -15.24 -1.28
N PRO A 275 0.65 -15.40 -0.01
CA PRO A 275 -0.13 -16.53 0.44
C PRO A 275 -1.48 -16.60 -0.28
N THR A 276 -1.82 -17.79 -0.76
CA THR A 276 -3.10 -18.06 -1.46
C THR A 276 -4.17 -18.60 -0.53
N PHE A 277 -3.82 -18.90 0.72
CA PHE A 277 -4.72 -19.41 1.73
C PHE A 277 -4.71 -18.51 2.97
N HIS A 278 -5.90 -18.08 3.39
CA HIS A 278 -6.07 -17.06 4.42
C HIS A 278 -6.81 -17.63 5.62
N CYS A 279 -6.19 -17.56 6.79
CA CYS A 279 -6.81 -17.88 8.07
C CYS A 279 -7.12 -16.60 8.82
N VAL A 280 -8.30 -16.51 9.44
CA VAL A 280 -8.67 -15.38 10.30
C VAL A 280 -8.98 -15.83 11.71
N ASN A 281 -8.56 -15.04 12.69
CA ASN A 281 -8.94 -15.16 14.09
C ASN A 281 -9.36 -13.79 14.62
N LEU A 282 -10.46 -13.72 15.35
CA LEU A 282 -10.80 -12.55 16.18
C LEU A 282 -10.48 -12.89 17.63
N THR A 283 -9.64 -12.09 18.25
CA THR A 283 -9.32 -12.22 19.66
C THR A 283 -9.46 -10.90 20.41
N ASN A 284 -9.98 -10.95 21.62
CA ASN A 284 -9.85 -9.88 22.61
C ASN A 284 -9.09 -10.39 23.83
N SER A 285 -8.41 -11.54 23.67
CA SER A 285 -7.53 -12.15 24.67
C SER A 285 -6.08 -11.74 24.43
N TRP A 286 -5.27 -11.76 25.44
CA TRP A 286 -3.83 -11.49 25.36
C TRP A 286 -3.06 -12.66 24.77
N ASN A 287 -3.63 -13.87 24.88
CA ASN A 287 -3.02 -15.11 24.42
C ASN A 287 -3.92 -15.79 23.40
N VAL A 288 -3.31 -16.23 22.32
CA VAL A 288 -3.93 -17.01 21.24
C VAL A 288 -3.17 -18.32 21.14
N GLU A 289 -3.87 -19.44 21.35
CA GLU A 289 -3.25 -20.77 21.52
C GLU A 289 -2.43 -21.17 20.31
N LYS A 290 -1.14 -21.49 20.50
CA LYS A 290 -0.20 -21.99 19.49
C LYS A 290 -0.12 -21.16 18.20
N ILE A 291 -0.56 -19.93 18.20
CA ILE A 291 -0.62 -19.10 16.97
C ILE A 291 0.78 -18.88 16.37
N ASP A 292 1.77 -18.62 17.21
CA ASP A 292 3.17 -18.46 16.78
C ASP A 292 3.74 -19.74 16.12
N TYR A 293 3.38 -20.91 16.66
CA TYR A 293 3.74 -22.21 16.09
C TYR A 293 3.11 -22.42 14.71
N LEU A 294 1.80 -22.17 14.59
CA LEU A 294 1.07 -22.31 13.32
C LEU A 294 1.64 -21.39 12.24
N ILE A 295 1.92 -20.13 12.59
CA ILE A 295 2.51 -19.12 11.68
C ILE A 295 3.86 -19.61 11.14
N GLN A 296 4.73 -20.14 12.00
CA GLN A 296 6.05 -20.63 11.61
C GLN A 296 6.01 -21.91 10.75
N LYS A 297 5.04 -22.80 11.02
CA LYS A 297 4.89 -24.06 10.30
C LYS A 297 4.17 -23.95 8.96
N LEU A 298 3.47 -22.84 8.75
CA LEU A 298 2.62 -22.60 7.57
C LEU A 298 3.00 -21.28 6.86
N PRO A 299 4.21 -21.17 6.31
CA PRO A 299 4.68 -19.90 5.68
C PRO A 299 3.84 -19.50 4.46
N ASN A 300 3.13 -20.43 3.83
CA ASN A 300 2.25 -20.17 2.68
C ASN A 300 0.80 -19.88 3.07
N VAL A 301 0.51 -19.77 4.36
CA VAL A 301 -0.80 -19.37 4.90
C VAL A 301 -0.68 -17.98 5.47
N HIS A 302 -1.58 -17.07 5.10
CA HIS A 302 -1.65 -15.76 5.70
C HIS A 302 -2.59 -15.75 6.89
N PHE A 303 -2.12 -15.26 8.02
CA PHE A 303 -2.86 -15.19 9.27
C PHE A 303 -3.34 -13.75 9.52
N HIS A 304 -4.64 -13.55 9.54
CA HIS A 304 -5.29 -12.29 9.88
C HIS A 304 -5.75 -12.35 11.34
N LEU A 305 -5.07 -11.61 12.20
CA LEU A 305 -5.40 -11.56 13.63
C LEU A 305 -6.07 -10.22 13.95
N ALA A 306 -7.34 -10.26 14.28
CA ALA A 306 -8.15 -9.07 14.56
C ALA A 306 -8.48 -8.96 16.04
N ALA A 307 -8.58 -7.75 16.56
CA ALA A 307 -9.04 -7.46 17.93
C ALA A 307 -9.83 -6.15 17.97
N PHE A 308 -10.93 -6.10 18.72
CA PHE A 308 -11.66 -4.84 18.98
C PHE A 308 -10.94 -3.94 19.99
N THR A 309 -9.89 -4.44 20.58
CA THR A 309 -9.07 -3.75 21.59
C THR A 309 -7.62 -3.64 21.12
N ASN A 310 -6.79 -2.95 21.91
CA ASN A 310 -5.34 -3.03 21.73
C ASN A 310 -4.87 -4.47 21.89
N MET A 311 -3.88 -4.84 21.07
CA MET A 311 -3.22 -6.13 21.17
C MET A 311 -2.10 -6.11 22.22
N SER A 312 -1.83 -7.27 22.83
CA SER A 312 -0.68 -7.46 23.74
C SER A 312 0.65 -7.31 22.99
N GLY A 313 1.72 -7.05 23.73
CA GLY A 313 3.07 -7.01 23.17
C GLY A 313 3.48 -8.33 22.49
N GLU A 314 3.00 -9.47 23.01
CA GLU A 314 3.22 -10.78 22.42
C GLU A 314 2.56 -10.89 21.04
N LEU A 315 1.29 -10.52 20.92
CA LEU A 315 0.59 -10.50 19.62
C LEU A 315 1.22 -9.51 18.64
N VAL A 316 1.58 -8.31 19.10
CA VAL A 316 2.25 -7.30 18.27
C VAL A 316 3.60 -7.84 17.75
N SER A 317 4.32 -8.64 18.54
CA SER A 317 5.60 -9.24 18.13
C SER A 317 5.46 -10.21 16.94
N LEU A 318 4.27 -10.73 16.67
CA LEU A 318 4.00 -11.62 15.52
C LEU A 318 4.10 -10.87 14.18
N SER A 319 4.05 -9.53 14.18
CA SER A 319 4.29 -8.73 12.97
C SER A 319 5.68 -8.91 12.35
N ARG A 320 6.62 -9.59 13.05
CA ARG A 320 7.92 -9.98 12.49
C ARG A 320 7.81 -11.06 11.39
N PHE A 321 6.71 -11.79 11.35
CA PHE A 321 6.47 -12.80 10.32
C PHE A 321 5.82 -12.17 9.07
N HIS A 322 6.29 -12.55 7.88
CA HIS A 322 5.79 -12.03 6.61
C HIS A 322 4.34 -12.43 6.30
N ASN A 323 3.91 -13.54 6.88
CA ASN A 323 2.59 -14.13 6.66
C ASN A 323 1.56 -13.78 7.75
N VAL A 324 1.72 -12.63 8.42
CA VAL A 324 0.81 -12.15 9.47
C VAL A 324 0.40 -10.70 9.22
N THR A 325 -0.89 -10.44 9.32
CA THR A 325 -1.42 -9.07 9.42
C THR A 325 -2.24 -8.93 10.69
N LEU A 326 -1.94 -7.89 11.45
CA LEU A 326 -2.62 -7.57 12.71
C LEU A 326 -3.63 -6.44 12.47
N TYR A 327 -4.81 -6.55 13.09
CA TYR A 327 -5.88 -5.55 13.03
C TYR A 327 -6.28 -5.13 14.46
N PRO A 328 -5.43 -4.37 15.17
CA PRO A 328 -5.79 -3.85 16.50
C PRO A 328 -6.86 -2.77 16.38
N ASN A 329 -7.72 -2.67 17.41
CA ASN A 329 -8.83 -1.72 17.46
C ASN A 329 -9.71 -1.74 16.22
N THR A 330 -9.96 -2.93 15.69
CA THR A 330 -10.72 -3.12 14.45
C THR A 330 -12.22 -2.83 14.63
N LEU A 331 -12.93 -2.76 13.52
CA LEU A 331 -14.38 -2.55 13.50
C LEU A 331 -15.12 -3.84 13.13
N PRO A 332 -16.38 -4.02 13.58
CA PRO A 332 -17.21 -5.17 13.22
C PRO A 332 -17.29 -5.39 11.70
N LEU A 333 -17.44 -4.32 10.93
CA LEU A 333 -17.51 -4.40 9.46
C LEU A 333 -16.21 -4.99 8.86
N LEU A 334 -15.04 -4.61 9.37
CA LEU A 334 -13.77 -5.17 8.90
C LEU A 334 -13.65 -6.66 9.28
N VAL A 335 -14.05 -7.03 10.50
CA VAL A 335 -14.05 -8.45 10.93
C VAL A 335 -14.98 -9.27 10.04
N GLU A 336 -16.16 -8.76 9.70
CA GLU A 336 -17.07 -9.43 8.77
C GLU A 336 -16.41 -9.66 7.40
N LYS A 337 -15.73 -8.63 6.85
CA LYS A 337 -15.01 -8.73 5.58
C LYS A 337 -13.82 -9.69 5.65
N LEU A 338 -13.11 -9.71 6.77
CA LEU A 338 -12.02 -10.67 7.00
C LEU A 338 -12.57 -12.11 6.96
N VAL A 339 -13.67 -12.38 7.64
CA VAL A 339 -14.32 -13.69 7.61
C VAL A 339 -14.84 -14.01 6.21
N GLU A 340 -15.49 -13.09 5.53
CA GLU A 340 -16.01 -13.26 4.16
C GLU A 340 -14.89 -13.69 3.19
N LYS A 341 -13.72 -13.07 3.26
CA LYS A 341 -12.61 -13.25 2.33
C LYS A 341 -11.62 -14.35 2.73
N SER A 342 -11.60 -14.75 3.99
CA SER A 342 -10.74 -15.84 4.46
C SER A 342 -11.23 -17.21 3.98
N ASP A 343 -10.35 -18.18 4.08
CA ASP A 343 -10.63 -19.58 3.74
C ASP A 343 -11.04 -20.38 4.96
N LEU A 344 -10.53 -19.99 6.13
CA LEU A 344 -10.69 -20.73 7.38
C LEU A 344 -10.78 -19.74 8.56
N TYR A 345 -11.68 -20.01 9.49
CA TYR A 345 -11.69 -19.34 10.79
C TYR A 345 -10.98 -20.19 11.84
N LEU A 346 -10.00 -19.60 12.52
CA LEU A 346 -9.27 -20.21 13.63
C LEU A 346 -9.85 -19.74 14.95
N ASP A 347 -10.55 -20.61 15.67
CA ASP A 347 -11.14 -20.30 16.97
C ASP A 347 -10.21 -20.72 18.12
N VAL A 348 -9.03 -20.09 18.18
CA VAL A 348 -7.92 -20.47 19.05
C VAL A 348 -7.60 -19.48 20.18
N ASN A 349 -8.55 -18.61 20.51
CA ASN A 349 -8.46 -17.71 21.65
C ASN A 349 -9.20 -18.28 22.89
N HIS A 350 -8.61 -18.09 24.09
CA HIS A 350 -9.14 -18.67 25.34
C HIS A 350 -10.38 -17.97 25.86
N ASP A 351 -10.41 -16.63 25.79
CA ASP A 351 -11.43 -15.83 26.47
C ASP A 351 -12.14 -14.87 25.51
N ARG A 352 -13.25 -14.27 25.98
CA ARG A 352 -13.95 -13.16 25.34
C ARG A 352 -14.36 -13.47 23.90
N LYS A 353 -14.86 -14.68 23.68
CA LYS A 353 -15.42 -15.08 22.40
C LYS A 353 -16.66 -14.24 22.09
N MET A 354 -16.83 -13.89 20.82
CA MET A 354 -17.85 -12.95 20.38
C MET A 354 -18.87 -13.65 19.47
N ASP A 355 -20.12 -13.73 19.91
CA ASP A 355 -21.21 -14.40 19.16
C ASP A 355 -21.35 -13.92 17.72
N MET A 356 -21.15 -12.61 17.50
CA MET A 356 -21.24 -12.02 16.17
C MET A 356 -20.29 -12.65 15.13
N VAL A 357 -19.11 -13.11 15.54
CA VAL A 357 -18.15 -13.74 14.64
C VAL A 357 -18.67 -15.09 14.17
N TYR A 358 -19.28 -15.85 15.06
CA TYR A 358 -19.87 -17.13 14.68
C TYR A 358 -21.05 -16.97 13.72
N GLU A 359 -21.81 -15.88 13.83
CA GLU A 359 -22.83 -15.53 12.85
C GLU A 359 -22.20 -15.21 11.48
N TYR A 360 -21.06 -14.51 11.43
CA TYR A 360 -20.32 -14.28 10.17
C TYR A 360 -19.78 -15.58 9.59
N VAL A 361 -19.12 -16.42 10.41
CA VAL A 361 -18.64 -17.74 9.99
C VAL A 361 -19.77 -18.59 9.39
N LYS A 362 -20.96 -18.57 10.03
CA LYS A 362 -22.15 -19.25 9.54
C LYS A 362 -22.66 -18.64 8.23
N LYS A 363 -22.79 -17.31 8.18
CA LYS A 363 -23.30 -16.57 7.01
C LYS A 363 -22.48 -16.88 5.76
N TYR A 364 -21.16 -16.90 5.91
CA TYR A 364 -20.23 -17.12 4.80
C TYR A 364 -19.76 -18.58 4.66
N GLN A 365 -20.37 -19.50 5.43
CA GLN A 365 -20.11 -20.94 5.39
C GLN A 365 -18.62 -21.30 5.50
N LYS A 366 -17.89 -20.60 6.37
CA LYS A 366 -16.45 -20.84 6.53
C LYS A 366 -16.19 -22.08 7.41
N PRO A 367 -15.22 -22.92 7.05
CA PRO A 367 -14.76 -23.97 7.94
C PRO A 367 -14.12 -23.34 9.18
N MET A 368 -14.25 -24.03 10.33
CA MET A 368 -13.76 -23.55 11.62
C MET A 368 -12.95 -24.64 12.31
N LEU A 369 -11.73 -24.28 12.74
CA LEU A 369 -10.85 -25.16 13.54
C LEU A 369 -10.61 -24.58 14.92
N THR A 370 -10.46 -25.43 15.92
CA THR A 370 -10.14 -25.05 17.30
C THR A 370 -9.22 -26.08 17.95
N PHE A 371 -8.58 -25.69 19.04
CA PHE A 371 -7.98 -26.66 19.97
C PHE A 371 -8.99 -27.05 21.05
N ASP A 372 -8.79 -28.23 21.65
CA ASP A 372 -9.65 -28.75 22.71
C ASP A 372 -9.72 -27.83 23.94
N ASN A 373 -8.63 -27.13 24.27
CA ASN A 373 -8.55 -26.17 25.36
C ASN A 373 -9.09 -24.77 25.01
N THR A 374 -9.39 -24.51 23.74
CA THR A 374 -10.01 -23.27 23.27
C THR A 374 -11.40 -23.48 22.71
N TYR A 375 -11.91 -24.69 22.72
CA TYR A 375 -13.25 -25.03 22.26
C TYR A 375 -14.31 -24.24 23.03
N PHE A 376 -15.28 -23.67 22.32
CA PHE A 376 -16.39 -22.91 22.90
C PHE A 376 -17.66 -23.73 22.93
N SER A 377 -18.08 -24.15 24.14
CA SER A 377 -19.27 -24.99 24.36
C SER A 377 -20.60 -24.32 23.98
N GLY A 378 -20.60 -23.00 23.73
CA GLY A 378 -21.77 -22.26 23.22
C GLY A 378 -22.04 -22.50 21.74
N ILE A 379 -21.10 -23.15 21.03
CA ILE A 379 -21.20 -23.52 19.61
C ILE A 379 -21.31 -25.04 19.50
N PRO A 380 -22.28 -25.57 18.74
CA PRO A 380 -22.36 -27.00 18.51
C PRO A 380 -21.09 -27.56 17.89
N GLU A 381 -20.64 -28.73 18.37
CA GLU A 381 -19.36 -29.36 17.95
C GLU A 381 -19.34 -29.60 16.43
N GLU A 382 -20.49 -29.91 15.84
CA GLU A 382 -20.63 -30.15 14.40
C GLU A 382 -20.31 -28.91 13.55
N ARG A 383 -20.17 -27.74 14.16
CA ARG A 383 -19.73 -26.50 13.49
C ARG A 383 -18.23 -26.44 13.26
N TYR A 384 -17.47 -27.17 14.06
CA TYR A 384 -16.02 -27.29 13.87
C TYR A 384 -15.75 -28.42 12.90
N VAL A 385 -14.96 -28.14 11.88
CA VAL A 385 -14.48 -29.17 10.94
C VAL A 385 -13.36 -29.99 11.56
N GLY A 386 -12.82 -29.56 12.70
CA GLY A 386 -11.85 -30.27 13.52
C GLY A 386 -11.60 -29.60 14.87
N ILE A 387 -11.42 -30.44 15.89
CA ILE A 387 -10.96 -30.06 17.22
C ILE A 387 -9.66 -30.82 17.45
N CYS A 388 -8.54 -30.08 17.48
CA CYS A 388 -7.22 -30.64 17.65
C CYS A 388 -6.77 -30.64 19.11
N HIS A 389 -5.93 -31.56 19.51
CA HIS A 389 -5.35 -31.54 20.86
C HIS A 389 -4.26 -30.48 20.95
N HIS A 390 -4.34 -29.60 21.97
CA HIS A 390 -3.42 -28.46 22.10
C HIS A 390 -1.96 -28.84 22.32
N ASP A 391 -1.68 -30.05 22.85
CA ASP A 391 -0.33 -30.60 23.02
C ASP A 391 0.25 -31.17 21.71
N ILE A 392 -0.61 -31.35 20.67
CA ILE A 392 -0.21 -31.91 19.38
C ILE A 392 -0.60 -30.91 18.27
N PRO A 393 0.00 -29.71 18.24
CA PRO A 393 -0.37 -28.66 17.28
C PRO A 393 -0.11 -29.04 15.81
N ASP A 394 0.72 -30.05 15.57
CA ASP A 394 0.95 -30.57 14.22
C ASP A 394 -0.31 -31.17 13.56
N ASP A 395 -1.26 -31.66 14.35
CA ASP A 395 -2.55 -32.12 13.81
C ASP A 395 -3.32 -30.98 13.15
N MET A 396 -3.32 -29.78 13.76
CA MET A 396 -3.93 -28.59 13.17
C MET A 396 -3.17 -28.12 11.92
N VAL A 397 -1.84 -28.19 11.93
CA VAL A 397 -1.02 -27.88 10.76
C VAL A 397 -1.40 -28.78 9.59
N GLU A 398 -1.52 -30.08 9.80
CA GLU A 398 -1.89 -31.02 8.74
C GLU A 398 -3.34 -30.83 8.26
N MET A 399 -4.27 -30.50 9.17
CA MET A 399 -5.64 -30.16 8.76
C MET A 399 -5.67 -28.93 7.86
N ILE A 400 -4.97 -27.85 8.21
CA ILE A 400 -4.89 -26.63 7.40
C ILE A 400 -4.28 -26.95 6.02
N LYS A 401 -3.19 -27.72 5.96
CA LYS A 401 -2.59 -28.16 4.69
C LYS A 401 -3.56 -28.97 3.81
N ASN A 402 -4.42 -29.78 4.41
CA ASN A 402 -5.41 -30.53 3.67
C ASN A 402 -6.49 -29.61 3.06
N PHE A 403 -6.92 -28.56 3.77
CA PHE A 403 -7.81 -27.54 3.22
C PHE A 403 -7.16 -26.78 2.05
N MET A 404 -5.87 -26.46 2.16
CA MET A 404 -5.13 -25.81 1.05
C MET A 404 -5.12 -26.68 -0.22
N LYS A 405 -4.88 -28.01 -0.09
CA LYS A 405 -4.87 -28.94 -1.23
C LYS A 405 -6.24 -29.08 -1.89
N GLY A 406 -7.32 -28.94 -1.15
CA GLY A 406 -8.69 -29.01 -1.67
C GLY A 406 -9.14 -27.77 -2.43
N LYS A 407 -8.35 -26.69 -2.39
CA LYS A 407 -8.61 -25.42 -3.06
C LYS A 407 -7.80 -25.29 -4.39
N SER A 408 -6.72 -26.02 -4.53
CA SER A 408 -5.94 -26.14 -5.77
C SER A 408 -6.57 -27.19 -6.68
#